data_c8febde4d7413f5a9a321fe9898f7544
#
_entry.id   c8febde4d7413f5a9a321fe9898f7544
#
_cell.length_a   1.000
_cell.length_b   1.000
_cell.length_c   1.000
_cell.angle_alpha   90.00
_cell.angle_beta   90.00
_cell.angle_gamma   90.00
#
_symmetry.space_group_name_H-M   'P 1'
#
loop_
_entity.id
_entity.type
_entity.pdbx_description
1 polymer ?
#
loop_
_entity_poly.entity_id
_entity_poly.type
_entity_poly.pdbx_seq_one_letter_code
_entity_poly.pdbx_strand_id
1 'polypeptide(L)'
;EHADVPSGTDPRPQDPRLLSLQDYLADAPGVARADAPVVSPDGGVAIVRVVPEWGPADPRTEDLVHQLRDGVLPMAVSGAGMGAHVGGVTAAVTDFSEIIAARTPYFIAGVVTLSFLLLMVAYRSLLIPLKAAVMNLISIAAAYGVVTVVFQWGWGAELIGLDGPVPIESYVPMMMFAVLFGLSMDYEVFLLTAFREHWERTGDMTVAVRRGLADTGHLVTAAAAIMVVVFGSFLLSDNAIVKMFGVGLATAVAVDATIVRCLLVPAIMVLAQKGT
;
A
#
# COMPACT_ATOMS: atom_id res chain seq x y z
N GLU A 1 -16.98 38.42 27.61
CA GLU A 1 -16.39 39.55 28.35
C GLU A 1 -14.87 39.38 28.23
N HIS A 2 -14.26 40.07 27.26
CA HIS A 2 -12.81 40.05 27.07
C HIS A 2 -12.21 40.95 28.18
N ALA A 3 -11.59 40.33 29.18
CA ALA A 3 -10.78 41.06 30.11
C ALA A 3 -9.57 41.62 29.33
N ASP A 4 -9.40 42.95 29.37
CA ASP A 4 -8.20 43.65 28.90
C ASP A 4 -6.96 43.05 29.55
N VAL A 5 -6.18 42.29 28.79
CA VAL A 5 -4.93 41.71 29.25
C VAL A 5 -3.84 42.77 29.17
N PRO A 6 -3.16 43.11 30.28
CA PRO A 6 -2.07 44.06 30.25
C PRO A 6 -0.98 43.60 29.31
N SER A 7 -0.43 44.52 28.52
CA SER A 7 0.66 44.29 27.58
C SER A 7 1.88 43.66 28.30
N GLY A 8 2.08 42.35 28.17
CA GLY A 8 3.26 41.67 28.70
C GLY A 8 3.11 40.16 28.93
N THR A 9 1.98 39.68 29.39
CA THR A 9 1.78 38.26 29.70
C THR A 9 0.34 37.86 29.43
N ASP A 10 0.13 36.98 28.47
CA ASP A 10 -1.18 36.35 28.21
C ASP A 10 -1.45 35.30 29.32
N PRO A 11 -2.43 35.48 30.22
CA PRO A 11 -2.70 34.52 31.29
C PRO A 11 -3.42 33.29 30.82
N ARG A 12 -3.92 33.26 29.56
CA ARG A 12 -4.68 32.15 28.99
C ARG A 12 -3.89 30.85 28.91
N PRO A 13 -2.57 30.84 28.59
CA PRO A 13 -1.76 29.61 28.68
C PRO A 13 -1.65 29.03 30.10
N GLN A 14 -1.96 29.82 31.14
CA GLN A 14 -1.94 29.40 32.55
C GLN A 14 -3.33 28.96 33.05
N ASP A 15 -4.30 28.73 32.17
CA ASP A 15 -5.59 28.13 32.54
C ASP A 15 -5.33 26.78 33.24
N PRO A 16 -5.80 26.59 34.49
CA PRO A 16 -5.59 25.33 35.22
C PRO A 16 -6.02 24.08 34.46
N ARG A 17 -7.02 24.20 33.60
CA ARG A 17 -7.50 23.09 32.77
C ARG A 17 -6.48 22.69 31.69
N LEU A 18 -5.81 23.67 31.06
CA LEU A 18 -4.79 23.44 30.08
C LEU A 18 -3.48 22.92 30.72
N LEU A 19 -3.14 23.40 31.91
CA LEU A 19 -1.98 22.90 32.63
C LEU A 19 -2.20 21.45 33.10
N SER A 20 -3.39 21.15 33.65
CA SER A 20 -3.69 19.75 33.99
C SER A 20 -3.71 18.82 32.78
N LEU A 21 -4.22 19.27 31.62
CA LEU A 21 -4.13 18.53 30.38
C LEU A 21 -2.66 18.29 29.98
N GLN A 22 -1.82 19.30 30.05
CA GLN A 22 -0.38 19.18 29.78
C GLN A 22 0.28 18.14 30.68
N ASP A 23 -0.01 18.17 32.00
CA ASP A 23 0.54 17.21 32.96
C ASP A 23 0.09 15.78 32.65
N TYR A 24 -1.21 15.57 32.38
CA TYR A 24 -1.72 14.26 31.94
C TYR A 24 -1.05 13.73 30.66
N LEU A 25 -0.78 14.63 29.71
CA LEU A 25 -0.10 14.28 28.47
C LEU A 25 1.39 13.99 28.71
N ALA A 26 2.05 14.74 29.61
CA ALA A 26 3.46 14.53 29.92
C ALA A 26 3.70 13.21 30.68
N ASP A 27 2.73 12.77 31.49
CA ASP A 27 2.80 11.52 32.26
C ASP A 27 2.36 10.30 31.46
N ALA A 28 1.87 10.49 30.20
CA ALA A 28 1.41 9.39 29.37
C ALA A 28 2.60 8.53 28.88
N PRO A 29 2.52 7.20 29.00
CA PRO A 29 3.58 6.30 28.52
C PRO A 29 3.89 6.52 27.05
N GLY A 30 5.17 6.69 26.70
CA GLY A 30 5.62 6.91 25.33
C GLY A 30 5.68 8.39 24.91
N VAL A 31 5.35 9.30 25.80
CA VAL A 31 5.52 10.74 25.62
C VAL A 31 6.86 11.19 26.21
N ALA A 32 7.77 11.66 25.36
CA ALA A 32 9.04 12.22 25.80
C ALA A 32 8.86 13.63 26.42
N ARG A 33 7.92 14.40 25.90
CA ARG A 33 7.64 15.77 26.35
C ARG A 33 6.28 16.25 25.85
N ALA A 34 5.57 17.00 26.73
CA ALA A 34 4.43 17.84 26.36
C ALA A 34 4.82 19.31 26.53
N ASP A 35 4.78 20.09 25.44
CA ASP A 35 5.12 21.51 25.47
C ASP A 35 4.01 22.32 26.15
N ALA A 36 4.34 23.54 26.58
CA ALA A 36 3.36 24.45 27.15
C ALA A 36 2.22 24.78 26.17
N PRO A 37 0.98 24.93 26.65
CA PRO A 37 -0.16 25.28 25.84
C PRO A 37 0.04 26.60 25.09
N VAL A 38 -0.27 26.60 23.77
CA VAL A 38 -0.34 27.80 22.96
C VAL A 38 -1.80 28.07 22.63
N VAL A 39 -2.31 29.22 23.09
CA VAL A 39 -3.71 29.59 22.93
C VAL A 39 -3.88 30.53 21.76
N SER A 40 -4.95 30.30 20.96
CA SER A 40 -5.30 31.18 19.85
C SER A 40 -5.68 32.60 20.31
N PRO A 41 -5.55 33.64 19.47
CA PRO A 41 -5.83 35.04 19.86
C PRO A 41 -7.26 35.25 20.37
N ASP A 42 -8.23 34.51 19.88
CA ASP A 42 -9.63 34.53 20.27
C ASP A 42 -9.93 33.72 21.55
N GLY A 43 -8.94 32.95 22.05
CA GLY A 43 -9.11 32.08 23.22
C GLY A 43 -9.96 30.84 22.99
N GLY A 44 -10.41 30.58 21.76
CA GLY A 44 -11.31 29.46 21.45
C GLY A 44 -10.62 28.12 21.30
N VAL A 45 -9.32 28.11 20.99
CA VAL A 45 -8.52 26.91 20.76
C VAL A 45 -7.18 26.99 21.45
N ALA A 46 -6.73 25.86 22.01
CA ALA A 46 -5.37 25.71 22.52
C ALA A 46 -4.70 24.51 21.89
N ILE A 47 -3.39 24.61 21.65
CA ILE A 47 -2.56 23.54 21.11
C ILE A 47 -1.52 23.17 22.15
N VAL A 48 -1.47 21.90 22.52
CA VAL A 48 -0.38 21.30 23.30
C VAL A 48 0.39 20.39 22.37
N ARG A 49 1.67 20.69 22.15
CA ARG A 49 2.53 19.84 21.33
C ARG A 49 3.05 18.67 22.16
N VAL A 50 2.78 17.46 21.70
CA VAL A 50 3.29 16.22 22.28
C VAL A 50 4.41 15.68 21.40
N VAL A 51 5.55 15.38 22.01
CA VAL A 51 6.71 14.78 21.36
C VAL A 51 6.80 13.33 21.81
N PRO A 52 6.65 12.35 20.92
CA PRO A 52 6.81 10.94 21.27
C PRO A 52 8.26 10.58 21.55
N GLU A 53 8.49 9.49 22.28
CA GLU A 53 9.82 8.93 22.54
C GLU A 53 10.45 8.31 21.27
N TRP A 54 9.61 7.90 20.33
CA TRP A 54 10.01 7.21 19.11
C TRP A 54 9.78 8.06 17.87
N GLY A 55 10.45 7.67 16.79
CA GLY A 55 10.29 8.36 15.50
C GLY A 55 8.87 8.24 14.91
N PRO A 56 8.49 9.12 13.98
CA PRO A 56 7.13 9.16 13.42
C PRO A 56 6.73 7.91 12.64
N ALA A 57 7.69 7.11 12.18
CA ALA A 57 7.45 5.86 11.45
C ALA A 57 7.54 4.60 12.35
N ASP A 58 7.74 4.77 13.66
CA ASP A 58 7.79 3.66 14.60
C ASP A 58 6.36 3.22 14.95
N PRO A 59 6.03 1.91 14.90
CA PRO A 59 4.70 1.41 15.25
C PRO A 59 4.22 1.85 16.65
N ARG A 60 5.15 2.00 17.61
CA ARG A 60 4.83 2.48 18.96
C ARG A 60 4.31 3.91 18.98
N THR A 61 4.68 4.72 17.99
CA THR A 61 4.14 6.09 17.84
C THR A 61 2.69 6.07 17.36
N GLU A 62 2.33 5.11 16.49
CA GLU A 62 0.95 4.85 16.10
C GLU A 62 0.10 4.39 17.27
N ASP A 63 0.59 3.42 18.06
CA ASP A 63 -0.06 2.97 19.29
C ASP A 63 -0.26 4.12 20.29
N LEU A 64 0.72 5.03 20.41
CA LEU A 64 0.61 6.22 21.24
C LEU A 64 -0.53 7.16 20.78
N VAL A 65 -0.69 7.37 19.47
CA VAL A 65 -1.79 8.19 18.93
C VAL A 65 -3.15 7.61 19.37
N HIS A 66 -3.33 6.30 19.28
CA HIS A 66 -4.55 5.62 19.75
C HIS A 66 -4.72 5.73 21.26
N GLN A 67 -3.67 5.47 22.03
CA GLN A 67 -3.69 5.58 23.47
C GLN A 67 -4.08 7.00 23.93
N LEU A 68 -3.56 8.02 23.26
CA LEU A 68 -3.91 9.40 23.55
C LEU A 68 -5.39 9.69 23.22
N ARG A 69 -5.91 9.20 22.09
CA ARG A 69 -7.28 9.43 21.66
C ARG A 69 -8.31 8.71 22.52
N ASP A 70 -8.09 7.43 22.78
CA ASP A 70 -9.10 6.55 23.37
C ASP A 70 -8.98 6.48 24.90
N GLY A 71 -7.82 6.78 25.46
CA GLY A 71 -7.54 6.68 26.88
C GLY A 71 -7.26 8.03 27.54
N VAL A 72 -6.13 8.65 27.21
CA VAL A 72 -5.61 9.80 27.99
C VAL A 72 -6.51 11.03 27.83
N LEU A 73 -6.85 11.43 26.61
CA LEU A 73 -7.65 12.64 26.35
C LEU A 73 -9.05 12.57 26.97
N PRO A 74 -9.85 11.50 26.81
CA PRO A 74 -11.16 11.42 27.45
C PRO A 74 -11.11 11.58 28.97
N MET A 75 -10.07 11.03 29.61
CA MET A 75 -9.88 11.17 31.05
C MET A 75 -9.44 12.59 31.42
N ALA A 76 -8.48 13.16 30.70
CA ALA A 76 -7.93 14.47 30.97
C ALA A 76 -8.94 15.62 30.81
N VAL A 77 -9.89 15.50 29.86
CA VAL A 77 -10.92 16.54 29.62
C VAL A 77 -12.23 16.27 30.37
N SER A 78 -12.32 15.16 31.11
CA SER A 78 -13.55 14.78 31.81
C SER A 78 -13.92 15.87 32.85
N GLY A 79 -15.12 16.46 32.70
CA GLY A 79 -15.62 17.52 33.54
C GLY A 79 -14.99 18.91 33.31
N ALA A 80 -14.03 19.06 32.41
CA ALA A 80 -13.37 20.33 32.13
C ALA A 80 -14.16 21.29 31.21
N GLY A 81 -15.27 20.80 30.59
CA GLY A 81 -16.08 21.61 29.68
C GLY A 81 -15.38 21.96 28.36
N MET A 82 -14.37 21.17 27.96
CA MET A 82 -13.62 21.33 26.73
C MET A 82 -13.52 20.00 25.98
N GLY A 83 -13.41 20.07 24.65
CA GLY A 83 -13.10 18.92 23.80
C GLY A 83 -11.63 18.91 23.45
N ALA A 84 -11.03 17.72 23.32
CA ALA A 84 -9.64 17.57 22.88
C ALA A 84 -9.56 16.54 21.74
N HIS A 85 -8.67 16.81 20.79
CA HIS A 85 -8.43 15.93 19.64
C HIS A 85 -6.93 15.81 19.38
N VAL A 86 -6.48 14.61 18.99
CA VAL A 86 -5.11 14.41 18.52
C VAL A 86 -5.05 14.76 17.04
N GLY A 87 -4.15 15.67 16.69
CA GLY A 87 -3.90 16.10 15.32
C GLY A 87 -2.40 16.17 15.02
N GLY A 88 -2.06 16.74 13.88
CA GLY A 88 -0.68 16.86 13.42
C GLY A 88 -0.34 15.81 12.36
N VAL A 89 0.88 15.93 11.79
CA VAL A 89 1.28 15.10 10.64
C VAL A 89 1.26 13.59 10.98
N THR A 90 1.80 13.21 12.13
CA THR A 90 1.86 11.80 12.55
C THR A 90 0.46 11.21 12.68
N ALA A 91 -0.45 11.89 13.39
CA ALA A 91 -1.83 11.44 13.54
C ALA A 91 -2.56 11.35 12.18
N ALA A 92 -2.34 12.31 11.29
CA ALA A 92 -2.93 12.27 9.96
C ALA A 92 -2.40 11.11 9.10
N VAL A 93 -1.12 10.77 9.22
CA VAL A 93 -0.53 9.59 8.54
C VAL A 93 -1.10 8.30 9.11
N THR A 94 -1.25 8.19 10.43
CA THR A 94 -1.91 7.05 11.09
C THR A 94 -3.34 6.87 10.57
N ASP A 95 -4.16 7.92 10.62
CA ASP A 95 -5.54 7.89 10.12
C ASP A 95 -5.63 7.48 8.64
N PHE A 96 -4.73 8.04 7.82
CA PHE A 96 -4.66 7.69 6.40
C PHE A 96 -4.30 6.22 6.21
N SER A 97 -3.33 5.71 6.96
CA SER A 97 -2.90 4.31 6.90
C SER A 97 -4.03 3.35 7.26
N GLU A 98 -4.78 3.67 8.31
CA GLU A 98 -5.94 2.87 8.73
C GLU A 98 -7.05 2.85 7.69
N ILE A 99 -7.38 4.02 7.13
CA ILE A 99 -8.40 4.13 6.08
C ILE A 99 -7.98 3.29 4.86
N ILE A 100 -6.72 3.39 4.43
CA ILE A 100 -6.19 2.59 3.31
C ILE A 100 -6.24 1.10 3.64
N ALA A 101 -5.75 0.69 4.81
CA ALA A 101 -5.77 -0.72 5.22
C ALA A 101 -7.20 -1.29 5.24
N ALA A 102 -8.16 -0.56 5.81
CA ALA A 102 -9.56 -0.96 5.86
C ALA A 102 -10.22 -1.04 4.48
N ARG A 103 -9.82 -0.19 3.53
CA ARG A 103 -10.41 -0.12 2.19
C ARG A 103 -9.73 -1.02 1.16
N THR A 104 -8.48 -1.37 1.34
CA THR A 104 -7.69 -2.19 0.41
C THR A 104 -8.35 -3.54 0.07
N PRO A 105 -8.91 -4.33 1.01
CA PRO A 105 -9.58 -5.59 0.67
C PRO A 105 -10.79 -5.39 -0.25
N TYR A 106 -11.58 -4.36 0.00
CA TYR A 106 -12.75 -4.03 -0.85
C TYR A 106 -12.33 -3.58 -2.24
N PHE A 107 -11.26 -2.79 -2.32
CA PHE A 107 -10.69 -2.36 -3.59
C PHE A 107 -10.19 -3.56 -4.41
N ILE A 108 -9.40 -4.45 -3.80
CA ILE A 108 -8.89 -5.67 -4.45
C ILE A 108 -10.06 -6.54 -4.92
N ALA A 109 -11.04 -6.80 -4.05
CA ALA A 109 -12.22 -7.59 -4.40
C ALA A 109 -13.00 -6.98 -5.56
N GLY A 110 -13.19 -5.65 -5.56
CA GLY A 110 -13.87 -4.93 -6.64
C GLY A 110 -13.16 -5.06 -7.98
N VAL A 111 -11.84 -4.83 -8.01
CA VAL A 111 -11.02 -4.93 -9.23
C VAL A 111 -11.00 -6.36 -9.77
N VAL A 112 -10.77 -7.35 -8.90
CA VAL A 112 -10.76 -8.77 -9.28
C VAL A 112 -12.13 -9.20 -9.80
N THR A 113 -13.22 -8.82 -9.13
CA THR A 113 -14.58 -9.14 -9.55
C THR A 113 -14.91 -8.52 -10.91
N LEU A 114 -14.61 -7.24 -11.10
CA LEU A 114 -14.86 -6.56 -12.38
C LEU A 114 -14.11 -7.22 -13.52
N SER A 115 -12.84 -7.51 -13.33
CA SER A 115 -12.02 -8.18 -14.32
C SER A 115 -12.49 -9.61 -14.61
N PHE A 116 -12.89 -10.33 -13.56
CA PHE A 116 -13.48 -11.67 -13.70
C PHE A 116 -14.74 -11.63 -14.57
N LEU A 117 -15.64 -10.69 -14.31
CA LEU A 117 -16.88 -10.52 -15.09
C LEU A 117 -16.59 -10.15 -16.55
N LEU A 118 -15.66 -9.23 -16.80
CA LEU A 118 -15.26 -8.82 -18.14
C LEU A 118 -14.71 -10.01 -18.94
N LEU A 119 -13.79 -10.78 -18.36
CA LEU A 119 -13.23 -11.97 -18.99
C LEU A 119 -14.26 -13.08 -19.17
N MET A 120 -15.17 -13.26 -18.21
CA MET A 120 -16.25 -14.24 -18.31
C MET A 120 -17.18 -13.94 -19.50
N VAL A 121 -17.52 -12.68 -19.73
CA VAL A 121 -18.33 -12.24 -20.87
C VAL A 121 -17.55 -12.42 -22.17
N ALA A 122 -16.26 -12.01 -22.20
CA ALA A 122 -15.42 -12.10 -23.41
C ALA A 122 -15.16 -13.53 -23.86
N TYR A 123 -14.87 -14.44 -22.94
CA TYR A 123 -14.51 -15.83 -23.25
C TYR A 123 -15.64 -16.83 -23.04
N ARG A 124 -16.78 -16.43 -22.50
CA ARG A 124 -17.93 -17.29 -22.19
C ARG A 124 -17.54 -18.55 -21.40
N SER A 125 -16.62 -18.42 -20.48
CA SER A 125 -16.05 -19.49 -19.65
C SER A 125 -15.84 -18.96 -18.22
N LEU A 126 -16.09 -19.80 -17.21
CA LEU A 126 -15.79 -19.49 -15.80
C LEU A 126 -14.35 -19.86 -15.43
N LEU A 127 -13.80 -20.89 -16.08
CA LEU A 127 -12.47 -21.40 -15.73
C LEU A 127 -11.35 -20.47 -16.18
N ILE A 128 -11.50 -19.79 -17.32
CA ILE A 128 -10.48 -18.88 -17.86
C ILE A 128 -10.27 -17.69 -16.90
N PRO A 129 -11.30 -16.91 -16.54
CA PRO A 129 -11.13 -15.80 -15.61
C PRO A 129 -10.62 -16.23 -14.23
N LEU A 130 -11.06 -17.40 -13.74
CA LEU A 130 -10.60 -17.89 -12.44
C LEU A 130 -9.11 -18.17 -12.42
N LYS A 131 -8.60 -18.86 -13.46
CA LYS A 131 -7.16 -19.10 -13.62
C LYS A 131 -6.38 -17.80 -13.75
N ALA A 132 -6.87 -16.87 -14.56
CA ALA A 132 -6.30 -15.55 -14.76
C ALA A 132 -6.15 -14.79 -13.44
N ALA A 133 -7.22 -14.70 -12.67
CA ALA A 133 -7.21 -14.03 -11.37
C ALA A 133 -6.21 -14.68 -10.39
N VAL A 134 -6.19 -16.00 -10.29
CA VAL A 134 -5.26 -16.72 -9.39
C VAL A 134 -3.80 -16.49 -9.81
N MET A 135 -3.49 -16.61 -11.10
CA MET A 135 -2.11 -16.42 -11.59
C MET A 135 -1.63 -14.99 -11.36
N ASN A 136 -2.48 -14.01 -11.60
CA ASN A 136 -2.16 -12.61 -11.38
C ASN A 136 -1.92 -12.31 -9.89
N LEU A 137 -2.76 -12.85 -9.00
CA LEU A 137 -2.56 -12.71 -7.56
C LEU A 137 -1.25 -13.34 -7.08
N ILE A 138 -0.82 -14.47 -7.68
CA ILE A 138 0.48 -15.08 -7.37
C ILE A 138 1.63 -14.16 -7.75
N SER A 139 1.60 -13.54 -8.94
CA SER A 139 2.64 -12.59 -9.37
C SER A 139 2.71 -11.37 -8.43
N ILE A 140 1.57 -10.85 -8.03
CA ILE A 140 1.49 -9.71 -7.12
C ILE A 140 2.00 -10.10 -5.72
N ALA A 141 1.62 -11.28 -5.22
CA ALA A 141 2.09 -11.78 -3.92
C ALA A 141 3.62 -11.98 -3.91
N ALA A 142 4.19 -12.50 -5.00
CA ALA A 142 5.63 -12.62 -5.15
C ALA A 142 6.33 -11.25 -5.12
N ALA A 143 5.78 -10.25 -5.82
CA ALA A 143 6.29 -8.88 -5.80
C ALA A 143 6.24 -8.26 -4.39
N TYR A 144 5.12 -8.42 -3.69
CA TYR A 144 5.00 -7.96 -2.30
C TYR A 144 6.01 -8.65 -1.38
N GLY A 145 6.21 -9.96 -1.56
CA GLY A 145 7.23 -10.70 -0.82
C GLY A 145 8.63 -10.10 -1.01
N VAL A 146 9.01 -9.80 -2.26
CA VAL A 146 10.32 -9.19 -2.55
C VAL A 146 10.42 -7.78 -1.96
N VAL A 147 9.39 -6.96 -2.10
CA VAL A 147 9.36 -5.61 -1.48
C VAL A 147 9.51 -5.70 0.04
N THR A 148 8.81 -6.62 0.69
CA THR A 148 8.93 -6.83 2.14
C THR A 148 10.35 -7.26 2.53
N VAL A 149 10.93 -8.21 1.82
CA VAL A 149 12.30 -8.70 2.09
C VAL A 149 13.34 -7.60 1.93
N VAL A 150 13.22 -6.79 0.87
CA VAL A 150 14.20 -5.74 0.57
C VAL A 150 14.03 -4.53 1.48
N PHE A 151 12.79 -4.02 1.66
CA PHE A 151 12.58 -2.77 2.38
C PHE A 151 12.33 -2.98 3.86
N GLN A 152 11.49 -3.93 4.26
CA GLN A 152 11.14 -4.11 5.66
C GLN A 152 12.20 -4.93 6.42
N TRP A 153 12.79 -5.96 5.78
CA TRP A 153 13.87 -6.75 6.40
C TRP A 153 15.27 -6.21 6.06
N GLY A 154 15.39 -5.31 5.09
CA GLY A 154 16.65 -4.70 4.69
C GLY A 154 17.58 -5.59 3.87
N TRP A 155 17.11 -6.76 3.40
CA TRP A 155 17.96 -7.68 2.63
C TRP A 155 18.24 -7.10 1.23
N GLY A 156 19.51 -6.75 0.99
CA GLY A 156 19.92 -6.14 -0.28
C GLY A 156 19.57 -4.64 -0.39
N ALA A 157 19.13 -4.00 0.68
CA ALA A 157 18.84 -2.56 0.70
C ALA A 157 20.08 -1.73 0.29
N GLU A 158 21.27 -2.12 0.71
CA GLU A 158 22.55 -1.46 0.34
C GLU A 158 22.80 -1.49 -1.17
N LEU A 159 22.38 -2.55 -1.89
CA LEU A 159 22.55 -2.68 -3.34
C LEU A 159 21.76 -1.63 -4.12
N ILE A 160 20.68 -1.12 -3.52
CA ILE A 160 19.83 -0.08 -4.10
C ILE A 160 20.05 1.29 -3.45
N GLY A 161 21.14 1.44 -2.66
CA GLY A 161 21.52 2.71 -2.04
C GLY A 161 20.60 3.13 -0.90
N LEU A 162 20.19 2.19 -0.06
CA LEU A 162 19.48 2.45 1.20
C LEU A 162 20.39 2.04 2.37
N ASP A 163 20.46 2.88 3.40
CA ASP A 163 21.32 2.66 4.58
C ASP A 163 20.76 1.60 5.54
N GLY A 164 19.56 1.09 5.30
CA GLY A 164 18.91 0.09 6.14
C GLY A 164 17.43 -0.13 5.81
N PRO A 165 16.70 -0.85 6.69
CA PRO A 165 15.28 -1.09 6.53
C PRO A 165 14.48 0.23 6.49
N VAL A 166 13.49 0.27 5.59
CA VAL A 166 12.58 1.41 5.43
C VAL A 166 11.15 0.87 5.54
N PRO A 167 10.30 1.46 6.37
CA PRO A 167 8.90 1.07 6.45
C PRO A 167 8.19 1.19 5.10
N ILE A 168 7.32 0.24 4.80
CA ILE A 168 6.51 0.27 3.58
C ILE A 168 5.31 1.16 3.84
N GLU A 169 5.18 2.24 3.07
CA GLU A 169 4.03 3.14 3.14
C GLU A 169 2.72 2.41 2.81
N SER A 170 1.68 2.64 3.59
CA SER A 170 0.41 1.89 3.54
C SER A 170 -0.28 1.90 2.18
N TYR A 171 -0.12 2.99 1.42
CA TYR A 171 -0.72 3.11 0.09
C TYR A 171 0.07 2.43 -1.03
N VAL A 172 1.35 2.11 -0.82
CA VAL A 172 2.22 1.50 -1.84
C VAL A 172 1.68 0.15 -2.30
N PRO A 173 1.29 -0.79 -1.42
CA PRO A 173 0.71 -2.06 -1.84
C PRO A 173 -0.57 -1.88 -2.68
N MET A 174 -1.47 -1.00 -2.27
CA MET A 174 -2.71 -0.73 -2.98
C MET A 174 -2.44 -0.18 -4.39
N MET A 175 -1.55 0.81 -4.52
CA MET A 175 -1.19 1.39 -5.81
C MET A 175 -0.47 0.39 -6.71
N MET A 176 0.48 -0.38 -6.14
CA MET A 176 1.16 -1.45 -6.87
C MET A 176 0.16 -2.48 -7.39
N PHE A 177 -0.80 -2.91 -6.55
CA PHE A 177 -1.86 -3.82 -6.99
C PHE A 177 -2.62 -3.26 -8.20
N ALA A 178 -3.05 -2.00 -8.16
CA ALA A 178 -3.79 -1.37 -9.25
C ALA A 178 -3.01 -1.40 -10.57
N VAL A 179 -1.73 -1.00 -10.52
CA VAL A 179 -0.86 -0.97 -11.70
C VAL A 179 -0.58 -2.37 -12.23
N LEU A 180 -0.17 -3.29 -11.35
CA LEU A 180 0.21 -4.64 -11.73
C LEU A 180 -0.98 -5.44 -12.27
N PHE A 181 -2.13 -5.31 -11.61
CA PHE A 181 -3.32 -6.02 -12.04
C PHE A 181 -3.78 -5.55 -13.43
N GLY A 182 -3.83 -4.24 -13.67
CA GLY A 182 -4.18 -3.68 -14.98
C GLY A 182 -3.19 -4.12 -16.06
N LEU A 183 -1.90 -3.98 -15.80
CA LEU A 183 -0.83 -4.33 -16.73
C LEU A 183 -0.83 -5.83 -17.08
N SER A 184 -1.02 -6.70 -16.10
CA SER A 184 -1.03 -8.15 -16.29
C SER A 184 -2.24 -8.61 -17.10
N MET A 185 -3.41 -7.99 -16.91
CA MET A 185 -4.64 -8.33 -17.63
C MET A 185 -4.54 -8.08 -19.13
N ASP A 186 -3.92 -6.98 -19.55
CA ASP A 186 -3.79 -6.65 -20.97
C ASP A 186 -3.02 -7.71 -21.75
N TYR A 187 -1.92 -8.19 -21.18
CA TYR A 187 -1.13 -9.25 -21.80
C TYR A 187 -1.82 -10.63 -21.76
N GLU A 188 -2.58 -10.89 -20.71
CA GLU A 188 -3.32 -12.15 -20.57
C GLU A 188 -4.40 -12.28 -21.61
N VAL A 189 -5.19 -11.23 -21.84
CA VAL A 189 -6.20 -11.17 -22.89
C VAL A 189 -5.56 -11.45 -24.26
N PHE A 190 -4.41 -10.84 -24.55
CA PHE A 190 -3.70 -11.03 -25.80
C PHE A 190 -3.24 -12.48 -26.00
N LEU A 191 -2.66 -13.09 -24.98
CA LEU A 191 -2.19 -14.47 -25.01
C LEU A 191 -3.34 -15.47 -25.16
N LEU A 192 -4.41 -15.29 -24.39
CA LEU A 192 -5.59 -16.16 -24.43
C LEU A 192 -6.31 -16.07 -25.77
N THR A 193 -6.34 -14.91 -26.41
CA THR A 193 -6.91 -14.74 -27.75
C THR A 193 -6.12 -15.52 -28.78
N ALA A 194 -4.78 -15.49 -28.73
CA ALA A 194 -3.92 -16.28 -29.60
C ALA A 194 -4.12 -17.81 -29.39
N PHE A 195 -4.23 -18.25 -28.13
CA PHE A 195 -4.51 -19.66 -27.82
C PHE A 195 -5.86 -20.12 -28.38
N ARG A 196 -6.89 -19.28 -28.20
CA ARG A 196 -8.24 -19.58 -28.71
C ARG A 196 -8.26 -19.69 -30.21
N GLU A 197 -7.64 -18.78 -30.95
CA GLU A 197 -7.58 -18.80 -32.42
C GLU A 197 -6.93 -20.10 -32.95
N HIS A 198 -5.81 -20.51 -32.34
CA HIS A 198 -5.16 -21.76 -32.71
C HIS A 198 -5.97 -23.00 -32.32
N TRP A 199 -6.65 -22.96 -31.17
CA TRP A 199 -7.51 -24.06 -30.73
C TRP A 199 -8.73 -24.24 -31.64
N GLU A 200 -9.38 -23.17 -32.07
CA GLU A 200 -10.51 -23.21 -33.04
C GLU A 200 -10.10 -23.81 -34.38
N ARG A 201 -8.83 -23.68 -34.78
CA ARG A 201 -8.28 -24.23 -36.02
C ARG A 201 -7.82 -25.69 -35.90
N THR A 202 -7.31 -26.11 -34.77
CA THR A 202 -6.62 -27.41 -34.62
C THR A 202 -7.38 -28.42 -33.75
N GLY A 203 -8.26 -27.97 -32.86
CA GLY A 203 -8.93 -28.81 -31.88
C GLY A 203 -7.99 -29.39 -30.80
N ASP A 204 -6.70 -29.10 -30.84
CA ASP A 204 -5.69 -29.61 -29.92
C ASP A 204 -5.09 -28.45 -29.09
N MET A 205 -5.34 -28.50 -27.78
CA MET A 205 -4.90 -27.46 -26.87
C MET A 205 -3.36 -27.38 -26.73
N THR A 206 -2.68 -28.53 -26.81
CA THR A 206 -1.21 -28.56 -26.74
C THR A 206 -0.59 -27.86 -27.94
N VAL A 207 -1.15 -28.08 -29.14
CA VAL A 207 -0.72 -27.41 -30.36
C VAL A 207 -1.08 -25.93 -30.32
N ALA A 208 -2.28 -25.59 -29.84
CA ALA A 208 -2.75 -24.21 -29.70
C ALA A 208 -1.87 -23.38 -28.77
N VAL A 209 -1.56 -23.92 -27.59
CA VAL A 209 -0.67 -23.25 -26.61
C VAL A 209 0.74 -23.09 -27.19
N ARG A 210 1.30 -24.11 -27.78
CA ARG A 210 2.66 -24.02 -28.34
C ARG A 210 2.76 -23.01 -29.49
N ARG A 211 1.79 -22.96 -30.38
CA ARG A 211 1.77 -22.01 -31.51
C ARG A 211 1.46 -20.60 -31.02
N GLY A 212 0.46 -20.44 -30.17
CA GLY A 212 0.13 -19.14 -29.58
C GLY A 212 1.30 -18.52 -28.82
N LEU A 213 2.06 -19.32 -28.03
CA LEU A 213 3.30 -18.85 -27.41
C LEU A 213 4.39 -18.51 -28.44
N ALA A 214 4.53 -19.27 -29.52
CA ALA A 214 5.52 -18.95 -30.55
C ALA A 214 5.20 -17.64 -31.26
N ASP A 215 3.93 -17.37 -31.51
CA ASP A 215 3.48 -16.15 -32.23
C ASP A 215 3.54 -14.90 -31.34
N THR A 216 3.21 -15.04 -30.07
CA THR A 216 3.09 -13.88 -29.14
C THR A 216 4.29 -13.71 -28.20
N GLY A 217 5.05 -14.78 -27.95
CA GLY A 217 6.07 -14.81 -26.92
C GLY A 217 7.15 -13.76 -27.07
N HIS A 218 7.60 -13.50 -28.30
CA HIS A 218 8.61 -12.48 -28.55
C HIS A 218 8.10 -11.05 -28.24
N LEU A 219 6.84 -10.76 -28.55
CA LEU A 219 6.23 -9.46 -28.24
C LEU A 219 6.07 -9.28 -26.72
N VAL A 220 5.54 -10.30 -26.04
CA VAL A 220 5.36 -10.30 -24.58
C VAL A 220 6.70 -10.17 -23.87
N THR A 221 7.73 -10.90 -24.30
CA THR A 221 9.07 -10.85 -23.71
C THR A 221 9.73 -9.49 -23.94
N ALA A 222 9.63 -8.94 -25.14
CA ALA A 222 10.19 -7.62 -25.44
C ALA A 222 9.51 -6.52 -24.61
N ALA A 223 8.18 -6.54 -24.53
CA ALA A 223 7.43 -5.59 -23.71
C ALA A 223 7.75 -5.73 -22.23
N ALA A 224 7.83 -6.95 -21.72
CA ALA A 224 8.23 -7.20 -20.33
C ALA A 224 9.65 -6.71 -20.05
N ALA A 225 10.61 -6.94 -20.95
CA ALA A 225 11.97 -6.46 -20.80
C ALA A 225 12.03 -4.92 -20.75
N ILE A 226 11.29 -4.23 -21.61
CA ILE A 226 11.20 -2.78 -21.60
C ILE A 226 10.63 -2.30 -20.24
N MET A 227 9.56 -2.90 -19.76
CA MET A 227 8.96 -2.52 -18.49
C MET A 227 9.87 -2.79 -17.30
N VAL A 228 10.57 -3.94 -17.27
CA VAL A 228 11.55 -4.22 -16.22
C VAL A 228 12.66 -3.18 -16.20
N VAL A 229 13.14 -2.74 -17.36
CA VAL A 229 14.15 -1.67 -17.46
C VAL A 229 13.56 -0.33 -17.00
N VAL A 230 12.35 0.02 -17.43
CA VAL A 230 11.69 1.28 -17.05
C VAL A 230 11.44 1.30 -15.53
N PHE A 231 10.84 0.28 -14.95
CA PHE A 231 10.62 0.23 -13.51
C PHE A 231 11.95 0.09 -12.74
N GLY A 232 12.90 -0.66 -13.28
CA GLY A 232 14.26 -0.76 -12.73
C GLY A 232 14.98 0.59 -12.67
N SER A 233 14.70 1.52 -13.59
CA SER A 233 15.27 2.86 -13.55
C SER A 233 14.83 3.68 -12.32
N PHE A 234 13.70 3.34 -11.69
CA PHE A 234 13.24 3.97 -10.44
C PHE A 234 14.20 3.72 -9.27
N LEU A 235 15.04 2.67 -9.34
CA LEU A 235 16.08 2.41 -8.34
C LEU A 235 17.16 3.51 -8.31
N LEU A 236 17.27 4.29 -9.38
CA LEU A 236 18.22 5.42 -9.47
C LEU A 236 17.69 6.67 -8.72
N SER A 237 16.44 6.68 -8.26
CA SER A 237 15.88 7.78 -7.48
C SER A 237 16.46 7.79 -6.06
N ASP A 238 16.59 8.98 -5.47
CA ASP A 238 16.94 9.11 -4.05
C ASP A 238 15.75 8.85 -3.10
N ASN A 239 14.54 8.79 -3.63
CA ASN A 239 13.33 8.60 -2.84
C ASN A 239 13.04 7.11 -2.65
N ALA A 240 12.97 6.66 -1.38
CA ALA A 240 12.72 5.27 -1.01
C ALA A 240 11.37 4.74 -1.55
N ILE A 241 10.32 5.56 -1.58
CA ILE A 241 9.00 5.18 -2.08
C ILE A 241 9.07 4.88 -3.59
N VAL A 242 9.78 5.70 -4.35
CA VAL A 242 9.98 5.47 -5.79
C VAL A 242 10.76 4.18 -6.02
N LYS A 243 11.78 3.89 -5.19
CA LYS A 243 12.51 2.61 -5.22
C LYS A 243 11.60 1.42 -4.89
N MET A 244 10.65 1.56 -3.95
CA MET A 244 9.67 0.51 -3.64
C MET A 244 8.83 0.13 -4.88
N PHE A 245 8.32 1.14 -5.59
CA PHE A 245 7.63 0.91 -6.85
C PHE A 245 8.55 0.26 -7.89
N GLY A 246 9.79 0.71 -7.99
CA GLY A 246 10.79 0.16 -8.90
C GLY A 246 11.01 -1.34 -8.68
N VAL A 247 11.37 -1.73 -7.46
CA VAL A 247 11.59 -3.14 -7.09
C VAL A 247 10.32 -3.96 -7.29
N GLY A 248 9.20 -3.48 -6.77
CA GLY A 248 7.94 -4.23 -6.79
C GLY A 248 7.41 -4.45 -8.21
N LEU A 249 7.31 -3.38 -9.00
CA LEU A 249 6.79 -3.45 -10.37
C LEU A 249 7.72 -4.23 -11.29
N ALA A 250 9.05 -4.01 -11.22
CA ALA A 250 10.01 -4.77 -12.02
C ALA A 250 9.97 -6.26 -11.69
N THR A 251 9.93 -6.62 -10.39
CA THR A 251 9.83 -8.02 -9.94
C THR A 251 8.54 -8.66 -10.41
N ALA A 252 7.40 -7.99 -10.24
CA ALA A 252 6.12 -8.54 -10.66
C ALA A 252 6.07 -8.83 -12.16
N VAL A 253 6.52 -7.87 -12.99
CA VAL A 253 6.57 -8.04 -14.44
C VAL A 253 7.52 -9.16 -14.84
N ALA A 254 8.70 -9.26 -14.19
CA ALA A 254 9.66 -10.33 -14.46
C ALA A 254 9.08 -11.71 -14.10
N VAL A 255 8.46 -11.85 -12.93
CA VAL A 255 7.81 -13.10 -12.48
C VAL A 255 6.63 -13.45 -13.38
N ASP A 256 5.78 -12.47 -13.71
CA ASP A 256 4.63 -12.67 -14.56
C ASP A 256 5.04 -13.13 -15.96
N ALA A 257 5.97 -12.45 -16.62
CA ALA A 257 6.40 -12.78 -17.97
C ALA A 257 7.16 -14.11 -18.07
N THR A 258 7.94 -14.47 -17.04
CA THR A 258 8.77 -15.69 -17.05
C THR A 258 8.06 -16.89 -16.44
N ILE A 259 7.76 -16.83 -15.14
CA ILE A 259 7.23 -17.98 -14.40
C ILE A 259 5.75 -18.20 -14.74
N VAL A 260 4.95 -17.15 -14.66
CA VAL A 260 3.49 -17.32 -14.81
C VAL A 260 3.14 -17.61 -16.24
N ARG A 261 3.55 -16.79 -17.20
CA ARG A 261 3.13 -16.91 -18.60
C ARG A 261 3.86 -17.99 -19.38
N CYS A 262 5.17 -18.12 -19.18
CA CYS A 262 5.94 -19.11 -19.93
C CYS A 262 5.85 -20.52 -19.34
N LEU A 263 5.55 -20.66 -18.04
CA LEU A 263 5.54 -21.96 -17.36
C LEU A 263 4.15 -22.34 -16.84
N LEU A 264 3.55 -21.53 -15.94
CA LEU A 264 2.32 -21.91 -15.23
C LEU A 264 1.09 -21.92 -16.15
N VAL A 265 0.87 -20.87 -16.93
CA VAL A 265 -0.30 -20.78 -17.82
C VAL A 265 -0.34 -21.92 -18.84
N PRO A 266 0.75 -22.20 -19.59
CA PRO A 266 0.79 -23.35 -20.49
C PRO A 266 0.58 -24.69 -19.81
N ALA A 267 1.22 -24.92 -18.66
CA ALA A 267 1.09 -26.16 -17.91
C ALA A 267 -0.37 -26.42 -17.47
N ILE A 268 -1.02 -25.39 -16.91
CA ILE A 268 -2.43 -25.51 -16.48
C ILE A 268 -3.38 -25.72 -17.64
N MET A 269 -3.16 -25.05 -18.78
CA MET A 269 -4.02 -25.21 -19.97
C MET A 269 -3.96 -26.64 -20.51
N VAL A 270 -2.75 -27.22 -20.58
CA VAL A 270 -2.56 -28.61 -21.03
C VAL A 270 -3.12 -29.63 -20.04
N LEU A 271 -2.95 -29.40 -18.75
CA LEU A 271 -3.48 -30.28 -17.69
C LEU A 271 -5.01 -30.26 -17.64
N ALA A 272 -5.62 -29.11 -17.83
CA ALA A 272 -7.08 -28.98 -17.82
C ALA A 272 -7.75 -29.74 -18.95
N GLN A 273 -7.10 -29.89 -20.11
CA GLN A 273 -7.61 -30.70 -21.22
C GLN A 273 -7.60 -32.20 -20.91
N LYS A 274 -6.65 -32.67 -20.11
CA LYS A 274 -6.54 -34.11 -19.76
C LYS A 274 -7.55 -34.55 -18.70
N GLY A 275 -8.21 -33.61 -18.03
CA GLY A 275 -9.19 -33.87 -16.96
C GLY A 275 -10.65 -33.76 -17.40
N THR A 276 -10.91 -33.40 -18.64
CA THR A 276 -12.22 -33.46 -19.32
C THR A 276 -12.20 -34.53 -20.42
#